data_c521d80e59cf41a5608e6900a2a77505
#
_entry.id   c521d80e59cf41a5608e6900a2a77505
#
_cell.length_a   1.000
_cell.length_b   1.000
_cell.length_c   1.000
_cell.angle_alpha   90.00
_cell.angle_beta   90.00
_cell.angle_gamma   90.00
#
_symmetry.space_group_name_H-M   'P 1'
#
loop_
_entity.id
_entity.type
_entity.pdbx_description
1 polymer ?
#
loop_
_entity_poly.entity_id
_entity_poly.type
_entity_poly.pdbx_seq_one_letter_code
_entity_poly.pdbx_strand_id
1 'polypeptide(L)'
;IRMNVAAIKLDCDDDVLKEIAPVLRGNARAAQKMANNMKSYLQRTNGKKFTKKDWKALKYALGILPLGISRIELQILRALAEKKESSLTNLSAKTGLTVQCIRQDFELYIQKHNLMEIATGGRSLTSTGHKYLKDLDSKVKP
;
A
#
# COMPACT_ATOMS: atom_id res chain seq x y z
N ILE A 1 -11.62 5.91 -9.81
CA ILE A 1 -10.45 6.49 -10.51
C ILE A 1 -10.72 6.78 -12.00
N ARG A 2 -11.50 5.94 -12.68
CA ARG A 2 -11.82 6.15 -14.10
C ARG A 2 -12.44 7.53 -14.35
N MET A 3 -13.38 7.94 -13.50
CA MET A 3 -14.01 9.25 -13.58
C MET A 3 -13.01 10.39 -13.35
N ASN A 4 -12.11 10.22 -12.39
CA ASN A 4 -11.09 11.23 -12.08
C ASN A 4 -10.09 11.37 -13.23
N VAL A 5 -9.69 10.25 -13.83
CA VAL A 5 -8.78 10.24 -14.98
C VAL A 5 -9.44 10.91 -16.19
N ALA A 6 -10.71 10.64 -16.44
CA ALA A 6 -11.46 11.27 -17.52
C ALA A 6 -11.61 12.79 -17.31
N ALA A 7 -11.86 13.21 -16.05
CA ALA A 7 -12.04 14.63 -15.71
C ALA A 7 -10.78 15.46 -15.97
N ILE A 8 -9.58 14.88 -15.82
CA ILE A 8 -8.30 15.57 -16.08
C ILE A 8 -7.76 15.30 -17.48
N LYS A 9 -8.55 14.65 -18.33
CA LYS A 9 -8.21 14.33 -19.72
C LYS A 9 -6.90 13.54 -19.85
N LEU A 10 -6.73 12.55 -18.98
CA LEU A 10 -5.58 11.67 -19.00
C LEU A 10 -5.88 10.41 -19.82
N ASP A 11 -5.01 10.08 -20.77
CA ASP A 11 -5.13 8.84 -21.55
C ASP A 11 -4.47 7.69 -20.79
N CYS A 12 -5.27 6.70 -20.42
CA CYS A 12 -4.82 5.55 -19.63
C CYS A 12 -5.64 4.32 -19.98
N ASP A 13 -4.96 3.17 -20.17
CA ASP A 13 -5.63 1.91 -20.44
C ASP A 13 -6.43 1.41 -19.23
N ASP A 14 -7.57 0.75 -19.48
CA ASP A 14 -8.39 0.16 -18.43
C ASP A 14 -7.63 -0.90 -17.62
N ASP A 15 -6.74 -1.65 -18.24
CA ASP A 15 -5.93 -2.66 -17.55
C ASP A 15 -5.05 -2.03 -16.47
N VAL A 16 -4.49 -0.86 -16.75
CA VAL A 16 -3.69 -0.12 -15.77
C VAL A 16 -4.57 0.39 -14.63
N LEU A 17 -5.76 0.91 -14.96
CA LEU A 17 -6.70 1.39 -13.94
C LEU A 17 -7.15 0.25 -13.02
N LYS A 18 -7.29 -0.96 -13.54
CA LYS A 18 -7.62 -2.15 -12.74
C LYS A 18 -6.52 -2.50 -11.75
N GLU A 19 -5.27 -2.27 -12.10
CA GLU A 19 -4.14 -2.49 -11.19
C GLU A 19 -4.06 -1.40 -10.11
N ILE A 20 -4.44 -0.17 -10.45
CA ILE A 20 -4.39 0.96 -9.53
C ILE A 20 -5.53 0.94 -8.52
N ALA A 21 -6.72 0.54 -8.94
CA ALA A 21 -7.94 0.63 -8.14
C ALA A 21 -7.82 -0.02 -6.74
N PRO A 22 -7.27 -1.24 -6.58
CA PRO A 22 -7.13 -1.85 -5.24
C PRO A 22 -6.27 -1.03 -4.28
N VAL A 23 -5.26 -0.33 -4.79
CA VAL A 23 -4.36 0.50 -3.99
C VAL A 23 -5.10 1.68 -3.36
N LEU A 24 -6.16 2.15 -3.99
CA LEU A 24 -6.95 3.31 -3.55
C LEU A 24 -7.96 2.97 -2.46
N ARG A 25 -8.24 1.69 -2.25
CA ARG A 25 -9.09 1.17 -1.16
C ARG A 25 -10.49 1.79 -1.11
N GLY A 26 -11.06 2.13 -2.27
CA GLY A 26 -12.37 2.75 -2.35
C GLY A 26 -12.45 4.20 -1.86
N ASN A 27 -11.33 4.86 -1.69
CA ASN A 27 -11.26 6.23 -1.18
C ASN A 27 -11.27 7.22 -2.35
N ALA A 28 -12.31 8.06 -2.42
CA ALA A 28 -12.48 9.04 -3.50
C ALA A 28 -11.36 10.10 -3.52
N ARG A 29 -10.90 10.55 -2.36
CA ARG A 29 -9.77 11.49 -2.26
C ARG A 29 -8.49 10.89 -2.78
N ALA A 30 -8.23 9.62 -2.42
CA ALA A 30 -7.06 8.91 -2.91
C ALA A 30 -7.11 8.76 -4.42
N ALA A 31 -8.28 8.50 -4.99
CA ALA A 31 -8.49 8.40 -6.43
C ALA A 31 -8.16 9.72 -7.14
N GLN A 32 -8.66 10.83 -6.61
CA GLN A 32 -8.38 12.16 -7.16
C GLN A 32 -6.88 12.49 -7.10
N LYS A 33 -6.27 12.24 -5.95
CA LYS A 33 -4.84 12.48 -5.74
C LYS A 33 -4.00 11.63 -6.68
N MET A 34 -4.37 10.36 -6.86
CA MET A 34 -3.68 9.46 -7.78
C MET A 34 -3.79 9.94 -9.22
N ALA A 35 -4.97 10.35 -9.67
CA ALA A 35 -5.15 10.87 -11.02
C ALA A 35 -4.27 12.10 -11.26
N ASN A 36 -4.16 12.99 -10.30
CA ASN A 36 -3.28 14.16 -10.39
C ASN A 36 -1.80 13.77 -10.41
N ASN A 37 -1.41 12.76 -9.63
CA ASN A 37 -0.04 12.23 -9.64
C ASN A 37 0.32 11.62 -10.99
N MET A 38 -0.62 10.88 -11.60
CA MET A 38 -0.43 10.30 -12.93
C MET A 38 -0.25 11.40 -13.98
N LYS A 39 -1.07 12.43 -13.93
CA LYS A 39 -0.96 13.58 -14.84
C LYS A 39 0.38 14.29 -14.70
N SER A 40 0.79 14.57 -13.47
CA SER A 40 2.08 15.23 -13.18
C SER A 40 3.25 14.39 -13.68
N TYR A 41 3.19 13.08 -13.51
CA TYR A 41 4.20 12.15 -14.00
C TYR A 41 4.33 12.24 -15.53
N LEU A 42 3.20 12.18 -16.26
CA LEU A 42 3.22 12.26 -17.71
C LEU A 42 3.75 13.62 -18.21
N GLN A 43 3.41 14.70 -17.51
CA GLN A 43 3.93 16.02 -17.87
C GLN A 43 5.45 16.09 -17.73
N ARG A 44 5.99 15.49 -16.67
CA ARG A 44 7.46 15.47 -16.45
C ARG A 44 8.19 14.60 -17.45
N THR A 45 7.57 13.53 -17.90
CA THR A 45 8.20 12.59 -18.84
C THR A 45 7.83 12.86 -20.30
N ASN A 46 7.03 13.89 -20.57
CA ASN A 46 6.49 14.23 -21.90
C ASN A 46 5.74 13.04 -22.53
N GLY A 47 5.11 12.20 -21.71
CA GLY A 47 4.33 11.07 -22.16
C GLY A 47 2.94 11.48 -22.65
N LYS A 48 2.42 10.73 -23.64
CA LYS A 48 1.08 10.96 -24.17
C LYS A 48 0.05 10.06 -23.54
N LYS A 49 0.45 8.86 -23.11
CA LYS A 49 -0.41 7.84 -22.55
C LYS A 49 0.23 7.21 -21.32
N PHE A 50 -0.56 7.02 -20.27
CA PHE A 50 -0.09 6.37 -19.05
C PHE A 50 -0.16 4.85 -19.22
N THR A 51 0.99 4.20 -19.23
CA THR A 51 1.14 2.76 -19.48
C THR A 51 1.46 1.99 -18.19
N LYS A 52 1.52 0.66 -18.28
CA LYS A 52 1.96 -0.19 -17.16
C LYS A 52 3.38 0.13 -16.70
N LYS A 53 4.25 0.47 -17.64
CA LYS A 53 5.63 0.88 -17.33
C LYS A 53 5.63 2.16 -16.49
N ASP A 54 4.79 3.12 -16.87
CA ASP A 54 4.64 4.37 -16.13
C ASP A 54 4.09 4.12 -14.74
N TRP A 55 3.12 3.22 -14.60
CA TRP A 55 2.57 2.83 -13.30
C TRP A 55 3.63 2.22 -12.41
N LYS A 56 4.46 1.34 -12.95
CA LYS A 56 5.55 0.71 -12.20
C LYS A 56 6.51 1.76 -11.64
N ALA A 57 6.89 2.74 -12.48
CA ALA A 57 7.78 3.83 -12.07
C ALA A 57 7.12 4.75 -11.02
N LEU A 58 5.86 5.12 -11.23
CA LEU A 58 5.12 5.97 -10.30
C LEU A 58 4.89 5.28 -8.96
N LYS A 59 4.54 4.00 -8.98
CA LYS A 59 4.37 3.19 -7.78
C LYS A 59 5.64 3.18 -6.92
N TYR A 60 6.78 2.99 -7.55
CA TYR A 60 8.07 3.04 -6.88
C TYR A 60 8.32 4.42 -6.27
N ALA A 61 8.08 5.49 -7.03
CA ALA A 61 8.29 6.86 -6.57
C ALA A 61 7.38 7.23 -5.39
N LEU A 62 6.15 6.72 -5.36
CA LEU A 62 5.20 6.95 -4.27
C LEU A 62 5.43 6.05 -3.06
N GLY A 63 6.36 5.09 -3.15
CA GLY A 63 6.64 4.16 -2.06
C GLY A 63 5.54 3.12 -1.83
N ILE A 64 4.78 2.80 -2.86
CA ILE A 64 3.74 1.77 -2.80
C ILE A 64 4.38 0.41 -3.02
N LEU A 65 4.25 -0.48 -2.02
CA LEU A 65 4.85 -1.81 -2.01
C LEU A 65 3.91 -2.85 -2.64
N PRO A 66 4.39 -4.08 -2.88
CA PRO A 66 3.53 -5.16 -3.38
C PRO A 66 2.25 -5.30 -2.53
N LEU A 67 1.14 -5.69 -3.15
CA LEU A 67 -0.20 -5.75 -2.56
C LEU A 67 -0.76 -4.38 -2.16
N GLY A 68 -0.12 -3.28 -2.59
CA GLY A 68 -0.56 -1.93 -2.22
C GLY A 68 -0.25 -1.54 -0.78
N ILE A 69 0.69 -2.22 -0.15
CA ILE A 69 1.10 -1.94 1.23
C ILE A 69 1.86 -0.63 1.29
N SER A 70 1.50 0.25 2.21
CA SER A 70 2.19 1.52 2.45
C SER A 70 3.40 1.31 3.35
N ARG A 71 4.29 2.32 3.40
CA ARG A 71 5.46 2.29 4.29
C ARG A 71 5.06 2.20 5.76
N ILE A 72 3.95 2.83 6.14
CA ILE A 72 3.43 2.77 7.51
C ILE A 72 2.98 1.35 7.85
N GLU A 73 2.27 0.71 6.94
CA GLU A 73 1.83 -0.68 7.11
C GLU A 73 3.02 -1.64 7.16
N LEU A 74 4.07 -1.36 6.38
CA LEU A 74 5.31 -2.13 6.47
C LEU A 74 5.94 -2.03 7.85
N GLN A 75 5.93 -0.85 8.47
CA GLN A 75 6.42 -0.68 9.84
C GLN A 75 5.64 -1.54 10.83
N ILE A 76 4.31 -1.62 10.68
CA ILE A 76 3.47 -2.48 11.51
C ILE A 76 3.86 -3.95 11.32
N LEU A 77 4.02 -4.39 10.07
CA LEU A 77 4.41 -5.77 9.77
C LEU A 77 5.78 -6.11 10.34
N ARG A 78 6.74 -5.21 10.23
CA ARG A 78 8.09 -5.43 10.79
C ARG A 78 8.07 -5.48 12.32
N ALA A 79 7.25 -4.65 12.95
CA ALA A 79 7.07 -4.69 14.41
C ALA A 79 6.46 -6.02 14.85
N LEU A 80 5.50 -6.55 14.09
CA LEU A 80 4.91 -7.85 14.35
C LEU A 80 5.91 -9.00 14.20
N ALA A 81 6.86 -8.86 13.27
CA ALA A 81 7.88 -9.88 13.03
C ALA A 81 8.87 -10.04 14.19
N GLU A 82 9.02 -9.02 15.03
CA GLU A 82 9.97 -9.04 16.16
C GLU A 82 9.54 -9.98 17.30
N LYS A 83 8.24 -10.22 17.42
CA LYS A 83 7.68 -11.06 18.49
C LYS A 83 6.65 -12.02 17.91
N LYS A 84 6.43 -13.13 18.63
CA LYS A 84 5.40 -14.10 18.24
C LYS A 84 4.01 -13.48 18.26
N GLU A 85 3.72 -12.66 19.26
CA GLU A 85 2.47 -11.92 19.41
C GLU A 85 2.74 -10.53 19.95
N SER A 86 1.95 -9.54 19.52
CA SER A 86 2.06 -8.16 20.00
C SER A 86 0.67 -7.59 20.27
N SER A 87 0.54 -6.87 21.37
CA SER A 87 -0.68 -6.12 21.67
C SER A 87 -0.71 -4.83 20.84
N LEU A 88 -1.89 -4.23 20.72
CA LEU A 88 -2.02 -2.92 20.10
C LEU A 88 -1.14 -1.87 20.79
N THR A 89 -1.05 -1.93 22.12
CA THR A 89 -0.21 -1.02 22.89
C THR A 89 1.26 -1.16 22.51
N ASN A 90 1.75 -2.40 22.36
CA ASN A 90 3.12 -2.64 21.94
C ASN A 90 3.37 -2.15 20.50
N LEU A 91 2.44 -2.38 19.61
CA LEU A 91 2.54 -1.89 18.21
C LEU A 91 2.54 -0.37 18.17
N SER A 92 1.69 0.27 18.98
CA SER A 92 1.65 1.74 19.09
C SER A 92 3.00 2.29 19.57
N ALA A 93 3.57 1.69 20.61
CA ALA A 93 4.86 2.11 21.14
C ALA A 93 5.99 1.96 20.12
N LYS A 94 6.00 0.88 19.34
CA LYS A 94 7.05 0.62 18.36
C LYS A 94 6.96 1.45 17.09
N THR A 95 5.73 1.72 16.64
CA THR A 95 5.51 2.42 15.37
C THR A 95 5.33 3.92 15.53
N GLY A 96 5.05 4.39 16.74
CA GLY A 96 4.71 5.79 16.98
C GLY A 96 3.28 6.15 16.56
N LEU A 97 2.48 5.17 16.12
CA LEU A 97 1.09 5.38 15.73
C LEU A 97 0.18 5.18 16.95
N THR A 98 -0.97 5.88 16.97
CA THR A 98 -1.96 5.64 18.02
C THR A 98 -2.64 4.29 17.82
N VAL A 99 -3.12 3.69 18.93
CA VAL A 99 -3.89 2.44 18.89
C VAL A 99 -5.10 2.56 17.96
N GLN A 100 -5.78 3.69 18.03
CA GLN A 100 -6.96 3.96 17.20
C GLN A 100 -6.60 4.02 15.72
N CYS A 101 -5.51 4.69 15.39
CA CYS A 101 -5.01 4.78 14.01
C CYS A 101 -4.70 3.40 13.43
N ILE A 102 -3.98 2.56 14.18
CA ILE A 102 -3.65 1.20 13.74
C ILE A 102 -4.93 0.41 13.48
N ARG A 103 -5.87 0.46 14.41
CA ARG A 103 -7.12 -0.30 14.33
C ARG A 103 -8.00 0.15 13.18
N GLN A 104 -8.19 1.45 13.02
CA GLN A 104 -9.13 2.00 12.04
C GLN A 104 -8.57 2.11 10.64
N ASP A 105 -7.29 2.47 10.52
CA ASP A 105 -6.73 2.84 9.22
C ASP A 105 -5.94 1.72 8.56
N PHE A 106 -5.39 0.76 9.32
CA PHE A 106 -4.43 -0.19 8.76
C PHE A 106 -4.77 -1.66 8.97
N GLU A 107 -5.28 -2.07 10.15
CA GLU A 107 -5.48 -3.49 10.47
C GLU A 107 -6.36 -4.22 9.46
N LEU A 108 -7.49 -3.63 9.08
CA LEU A 108 -8.44 -4.28 8.18
C LEU A 108 -7.82 -4.65 6.84
N TYR A 109 -7.03 -3.74 6.28
CA TYR A 109 -6.38 -3.96 5.00
C TYR A 109 -5.31 -5.05 5.08
N ILE A 110 -4.50 -5.00 6.14
CA ILE A 110 -3.44 -6.00 6.39
C ILE A 110 -4.06 -7.39 6.59
N GLN A 111 -5.15 -7.49 7.34
CA GLN A 111 -5.89 -8.75 7.53
C GLN A 111 -6.53 -9.24 6.24
N LYS A 112 -7.10 -8.33 5.45
CA LYS A 112 -7.73 -8.69 4.17
C LYS A 112 -6.76 -9.41 3.24
N HIS A 113 -5.48 -9.04 3.28
CA HIS A 113 -4.44 -9.69 2.49
C HIS A 113 -3.78 -10.87 3.21
N ASN A 114 -4.34 -11.29 4.34
CA ASN A 114 -3.89 -12.44 5.13
C ASN A 114 -2.42 -12.32 5.59
N LEU A 115 -1.99 -11.11 5.88
CA LEU A 115 -0.62 -10.87 6.35
C LEU A 115 -0.52 -10.87 7.88
N MET A 116 -1.63 -10.64 8.55
CA MET A 116 -1.73 -10.55 10.01
C MET A 116 -3.01 -11.25 10.48
N GLU A 117 -2.96 -11.81 11.68
CA GLU A 117 -4.14 -12.35 12.34
C GLU A 117 -4.28 -11.79 13.76
N ILE A 118 -5.52 -11.70 14.23
CA ILE A 118 -5.85 -11.23 15.57
C ILE A 118 -6.39 -12.40 16.37
N ALA A 119 -5.79 -12.67 17.54
CA ALA A 119 -6.22 -13.68 18.48
C ALA A 119 -6.39 -13.07 19.86
N THR A 120 -6.85 -13.85 20.82
CA THR A 120 -7.03 -13.40 22.21
C THR A 120 -5.72 -12.92 22.86
N GLY A 121 -4.59 -13.48 22.44
CA GLY A 121 -3.27 -13.09 22.96
C GLY A 121 -2.67 -11.86 22.28
N GLY A 122 -3.28 -11.36 21.22
CA GLY A 122 -2.78 -10.19 20.49
C GLY A 122 -2.74 -10.40 18.97
N ARG A 123 -1.88 -9.65 18.29
CA ARG A 123 -1.69 -9.70 16.84
C ARG A 123 -0.40 -10.44 16.51
N SER A 124 -0.44 -11.22 15.44
CA SER A 124 0.73 -11.94 14.95
C SER A 124 0.80 -11.94 13.44
N LEU A 125 2.02 -12.08 12.88
CA LEU A 125 2.17 -12.29 11.45
C LEU A 125 1.72 -13.71 11.11
N THR A 126 1.03 -13.82 9.98
CA THR A 126 0.76 -15.12 9.37
C THR A 126 2.00 -15.65 8.66
N SER A 127 1.97 -16.90 8.23
CA SER A 127 3.01 -17.45 7.35
C SER A 127 3.15 -16.64 6.06
N THR A 128 2.01 -16.18 5.52
CA THR A 128 1.98 -15.31 4.35
C THR A 128 2.66 -13.97 4.64
N GLY A 129 2.43 -13.40 5.83
CA GLY A 129 3.08 -12.16 6.28
C GLY A 129 4.59 -12.30 6.40
N HIS A 130 5.08 -13.39 6.97
CA HIS A 130 6.50 -13.68 7.05
C HIS A 130 7.13 -13.82 5.67
N LYS A 131 6.46 -14.52 4.76
CA LYS A 131 6.91 -14.67 3.38
C LYS A 131 6.98 -13.33 2.67
N TYR A 132 5.96 -12.49 2.87
CA TYR A 132 5.92 -11.15 2.28
C TYR A 132 7.16 -10.32 2.66
N LEU A 133 7.49 -10.29 3.95
CA LEU A 133 8.66 -9.56 4.43
C LEU A 133 9.97 -10.14 3.89
N LYS A 134 10.07 -11.46 3.85
CA LYS A 134 11.24 -12.15 3.31
C LYS A 134 11.44 -11.83 1.83
N ASP A 135 10.38 -11.84 1.04
CA ASP A 135 10.43 -11.53 -0.38
C ASP A 135 10.82 -10.07 -0.62
N LEU A 136 10.34 -9.14 0.20
CA LEU A 136 10.73 -7.73 0.14
C LEU A 136 12.23 -7.56 0.41
N ASP A 137 12.73 -8.20 1.46
CA ASP A 137 14.13 -8.08 1.85
C ASP A 137 15.06 -8.68 0.79
N SER A 138 14.66 -9.76 0.14
CA SER A 138 15.45 -10.38 -0.92
C SER A 138 15.53 -9.51 -2.19
N LYS A 139 14.52 -8.69 -2.47
CA LYS A 139 14.51 -7.78 -3.63
C LYS A 139 15.36 -6.52 -3.41
N VAL A 140 15.58 -6.14 -2.16
CA VAL A 140 16.35 -4.95 -1.79
C VAL A 140 17.84 -5.23 -1.75
N LYS A 141 18.23 -6.49 -1.60
CA LYS A 141 19.65 -6.87 -1.59
C LYS A 141 20.21 -6.87 -3.03
N PRO A 142 21.31 -6.14 -3.28
CA PRO A 142 21.96 -6.16 -4.59
C PRO A 142 22.53 -7.54 -4.94
#